data_3f660e5b9760e03b745d351e023bd4b7
#
_entry.id   3f660e5b9760e03b745d351e023bd4b7
#
_cell.length_a   1.000
_cell.length_b   1.000
_cell.length_c   1.000
_cell.angle_alpha   90.00
_cell.angle_beta   90.00
_cell.angle_gamma   90.00
#
_symmetry.space_group_name_H-M   'P 1'
#
loop_
_entity.id
_entity.type
_entity.pdbx_description
1 polymer ?
#
loop_
_entity_poly.entity_id
_entity_poly.type
_entity_poly.pdbx_seq_one_letter_code
_entity_poly.pdbx_strand_id
1 'polypeptide(L)'
;MKRILAATVLLAGAAWGAENFSDEQLKARFYYDLGVSQVDASSYPKMQQEEYAVFAKTCSQCHTLARPINASIATKEDWKRYITRMHLKTKTTPNTSFSKEDARLILDFLTYDSNIRKVKGKKDFDAKTVELKSLFDRVLAERTRRQNERDQKKVKAAPMPGTGVTPQP
;
A
#
# COMPACT_ATOMS: atom_id res chain seq x y z
N MET A 1 -51.30 39.25 15.46
CA MET A 1 -50.61 38.14 16.15
C MET A 1 -49.67 37.47 15.13
N LYS A 2 -48.36 37.76 15.17
CA LYS A 2 -47.34 37.17 14.28
C LYS A 2 -46.72 35.97 14.98
N ARG A 3 -46.96 34.76 14.46
CA ARG A 3 -46.31 33.53 14.95
C ARG A 3 -44.93 33.41 14.33
N ILE A 4 -43.88 33.51 15.13
CA ILE A 4 -42.50 33.25 14.74
C ILE A 4 -42.29 31.73 14.86
N LEU A 5 -42.12 31.05 13.73
CA LEU A 5 -41.68 29.64 13.68
C LEU A 5 -40.17 29.63 13.85
N ALA A 6 -39.68 29.16 14.97
CA ALA A 6 -38.26 28.87 15.16
C ALA A 6 -37.91 27.57 14.44
N ALA A 7 -37.12 27.66 13.41
CA ALA A 7 -36.55 26.48 12.71
C ALA A 7 -35.35 25.97 13.51
N THR A 8 -35.54 24.83 14.19
CA THR A 8 -34.44 24.11 14.87
C THR A 8 -33.62 23.38 13.82
N VAL A 9 -32.43 23.89 13.48
CA VAL A 9 -31.45 23.20 12.65
C VAL A 9 -30.80 22.10 13.48
N LEU A 10 -31.21 20.87 13.26
CA LEU A 10 -30.51 19.67 13.76
C LEU A 10 -29.21 19.51 12.97
N LEU A 11 -28.09 19.92 13.58
CA LEU A 11 -26.74 19.54 13.14
C LEU A 11 -26.56 18.05 13.38
N ALA A 12 -26.82 17.24 12.35
CA ALA A 12 -26.41 15.84 12.32
C ALA A 12 -24.88 15.80 12.29
N GLY A 13 -24.25 15.73 13.45
CA GLY A 13 -22.82 15.43 13.57
C GLY A 13 -22.58 14.06 12.94
N ALA A 14 -21.95 14.02 11.77
CA ALA A 14 -21.43 12.78 11.22
C ALA A 14 -20.41 12.22 12.21
N ALA A 15 -20.83 11.24 13.00
CA ALA A 15 -19.92 10.40 13.76
C ALA A 15 -19.06 9.66 12.74
N TRP A 16 -17.87 10.18 12.49
CA TRP A 16 -16.84 9.48 11.74
C TRP A 16 -16.42 8.29 12.59
N GLY A 17 -17.07 7.16 12.36
CA GLY A 17 -16.66 5.89 12.95
C GLY A 17 -15.18 5.66 12.66
N ALA A 18 -14.40 5.32 13.68
CA ALA A 18 -12.99 5.00 13.51
C ALA A 18 -12.87 3.91 12.45
N GLU A 19 -12.23 4.23 11.33
CA GLU A 19 -12.01 3.29 10.24
C GLU A 19 -11.00 2.23 10.72
N ASN A 20 -11.41 0.97 10.72
CA ASN A 20 -10.55 -0.13 11.18
C ASN A 20 -9.65 -0.59 10.04
N PHE A 21 -8.40 -0.16 10.04
CA PHE A 21 -7.38 -0.64 9.11
C PHE A 21 -6.70 -1.91 9.64
N SER A 22 -6.48 -2.88 8.77
CA SER A 22 -5.68 -4.07 9.09
C SER A 22 -4.21 -3.70 9.33
N ASP A 23 -3.48 -4.59 10.02
CA ASP A 23 -2.05 -4.40 10.23
C ASP A 23 -1.26 -4.37 8.90
N GLU A 24 -1.72 -5.09 7.89
CA GLU A 24 -1.13 -5.07 6.55
C GLU A 24 -1.33 -3.72 5.88
N GLN A 25 -2.54 -3.16 5.94
CA GLN A 25 -2.81 -1.82 5.43
C GLN A 25 -1.97 -0.77 6.15
N LEU A 26 -1.86 -0.88 7.47
CA LEU A 26 -1.02 0.01 8.26
C LEU A 26 0.49 -0.13 7.98
N LYS A 27 0.95 -1.22 7.39
CA LYS A 27 2.33 -1.43 6.95
C LYS A 27 2.59 -1.01 5.49
N ALA A 28 1.55 -0.67 4.73
CA ALA A 28 1.69 -0.27 3.33
C ALA A 28 2.66 0.92 3.19
N ARG A 29 3.63 0.83 2.31
CA ARG A 29 4.64 1.88 2.10
C ARG A 29 4.25 2.85 1.00
N PHE A 30 3.35 2.41 0.13
CA PHE A 30 2.88 3.14 -1.04
C PHE A 30 1.40 2.86 -1.24
N TYR A 31 0.67 3.78 -1.90
CA TYR A 31 -0.75 3.60 -2.18
C TYR A 31 -1.06 2.30 -2.94
N TYR A 32 -0.19 1.89 -3.84
CA TYR A 32 -0.39 0.68 -4.64
C TYR A 32 -0.18 -0.63 -3.87
N ASP A 33 0.38 -0.58 -2.65
CA ASP A 33 0.43 -1.74 -1.75
C ASP A 33 -0.96 -2.12 -1.20
N LEU A 34 -1.93 -1.18 -1.27
CA LEU A 34 -3.30 -1.34 -0.78
C LEU A 34 -4.26 -1.91 -1.83
N GLY A 35 -3.80 -2.09 -3.07
CA GLY A 35 -4.62 -2.63 -4.15
C GLY A 35 -4.72 -4.15 -4.14
N VAL A 36 -5.34 -4.68 -5.20
CA VAL A 36 -5.47 -6.13 -5.39
C VAL A 36 -4.10 -6.80 -5.49
N SER A 37 -3.96 -7.98 -4.87
CA SER A 37 -2.72 -8.77 -4.90
C SER A 37 -2.76 -9.92 -5.91
N GLN A 38 -3.80 -10.00 -6.73
CA GLN A 38 -3.96 -11.02 -7.76
C GLN A 38 -4.50 -10.41 -9.04
N VAL A 39 -4.17 -11.02 -10.17
CA VAL A 39 -4.74 -10.73 -11.48
C VAL A 39 -5.48 -11.96 -11.95
N ASP A 40 -6.69 -11.78 -12.45
CA ASP A 40 -7.37 -12.86 -13.17
C ASP A 40 -6.75 -12.99 -14.57
N ALA A 41 -5.82 -13.92 -14.70
CA ALA A 41 -5.15 -14.25 -15.95
C ALA A 41 -5.87 -15.36 -16.76
N SER A 42 -7.05 -15.82 -16.37
CA SER A 42 -7.75 -16.95 -17.01
C SER A 42 -8.07 -16.71 -18.49
N SER A 43 -8.30 -15.45 -18.85
CA SER A 43 -8.54 -15.01 -20.23
C SER A 43 -7.28 -14.70 -21.04
N TYR A 44 -6.10 -14.74 -20.41
CA TYR A 44 -4.83 -14.48 -21.09
C TYR A 44 -4.37 -15.70 -21.91
N PRO A 45 -3.52 -15.51 -22.95
CA PRO A 45 -2.89 -16.63 -23.62
C PRO A 45 -2.18 -17.57 -22.64
N LYS A 46 -2.18 -18.88 -22.94
CA LYS A 46 -1.60 -19.90 -22.03
C LYS A 46 -0.18 -19.56 -21.57
N MET A 47 0.66 -19.09 -22.47
CA MET A 47 2.03 -18.65 -22.15
C MET A 47 2.01 -17.55 -21.06
N GLN A 48 1.12 -16.57 -21.17
CA GLN A 48 1.01 -15.50 -20.17
C GLN A 48 0.49 -15.99 -18.82
N GLN A 49 -0.35 -17.03 -18.80
CA GLN A 49 -0.78 -17.67 -17.55
C GLN A 49 0.39 -18.40 -16.86
N GLU A 50 1.26 -19.06 -17.63
CA GLU A 50 2.46 -19.72 -17.11
C GLU A 50 3.48 -18.68 -16.58
N GLU A 51 3.67 -17.59 -17.30
CA GLU A 51 4.51 -16.46 -16.86
C GLU A 51 3.96 -15.77 -15.62
N TYR A 52 2.63 -15.66 -15.48
CA TYR A 52 1.98 -15.20 -14.26
C TYR A 52 2.32 -16.06 -13.05
N ALA A 53 2.34 -17.38 -13.20
CA ALA A 53 2.71 -18.28 -12.13
C ALA A 53 4.17 -18.05 -11.66
N VAL A 54 5.10 -17.82 -12.59
CA VAL A 54 6.49 -17.46 -12.27
C VAL A 54 6.56 -16.10 -11.56
N PHE A 55 5.86 -15.10 -12.08
CA PHE A 55 5.75 -13.78 -11.43
C PHE A 55 5.21 -13.90 -10.01
N ALA A 56 4.10 -14.62 -9.82
CA ALA A 56 3.46 -14.77 -8.53
C ALA A 56 4.40 -15.45 -7.52
N LYS A 57 5.04 -16.55 -7.89
CA LYS A 57 6.00 -17.28 -7.06
C LYS A 57 7.22 -16.44 -6.69
N THR A 58 7.79 -15.75 -7.66
CA THR A 58 9.08 -15.04 -7.49
C THR A 58 8.91 -13.73 -6.74
N CYS A 59 7.92 -12.91 -7.11
CA CYS A 59 7.75 -11.59 -6.52
C CYS A 59 7.14 -11.60 -5.11
N SER A 60 6.39 -12.65 -4.74
CA SER A 60 5.82 -12.80 -3.40
C SER A 60 6.86 -13.11 -2.30
N GLN A 61 8.11 -13.43 -2.66
CA GLN A 61 9.16 -13.73 -1.69
C GLN A 61 9.50 -12.54 -0.76
N CYS A 62 9.26 -11.30 -1.18
CA CYS A 62 9.69 -10.10 -0.44
C CYS A 62 8.55 -9.16 -0.07
N HIS A 63 7.46 -9.14 -0.81
CA HIS A 63 6.31 -8.27 -0.60
C HIS A 63 5.07 -8.82 -1.30
N THR A 64 3.91 -8.26 -0.99
CA THR A 64 2.67 -8.63 -1.69
C THR A 64 2.74 -8.29 -3.18
N LEU A 65 2.04 -9.05 -4.01
CA LEU A 65 1.93 -8.79 -5.44
C LEU A 65 1.14 -7.50 -5.76
N ALA A 66 0.42 -6.96 -4.77
CA ALA A 66 -0.26 -5.67 -4.92
C ALA A 66 0.69 -4.59 -5.44
N ARG A 67 1.94 -4.56 -4.94
CA ARG A 67 2.93 -3.56 -5.32
C ARG A 67 3.19 -3.47 -6.83
N PRO A 68 3.63 -4.50 -7.54
CA PRO A 68 3.82 -4.44 -8.98
C PRO A 68 2.49 -4.37 -9.76
N ILE A 69 1.44 -5.04 -9.30
CA ILE A 69 0.15 -5.08 -9.98
C ILE A 69 -0.49 -3.67 -10.09
N ASN A 70 -0.44 -2.89 -9.01
CA ASN A 70 -1.11 -1.57 -8.95
C ASN A 70 -0.15 -0.38 -9.15
N ALA A 71 1.15 -0.60 -9.33
CA ALA A 71 2.08 0.48 -9.69
C ALA A 71 1.75 1.04 -11.07
N SER A 72 1.92 2.35 -11.26
CA SER A 72 1.65 3.04 -12.53
C SER A 72 2.72 2.79 -13.61
N ILE A 73 3.47 1.69 -13.50
CA ILE A 73 4.45 1.26 -14.49
C ILE A 73 3.71 0.57 -15.63
N ALA A 74 3.91 1.01 -16.87
CA ALA A 74 3.21 0.48 -18.03
C ALA A 74 4.13 0.06 -19.18
N THR A 75 5.31 0.69 -19.32
CA THR A 75 6.22 0.40 -20.46
C THR A 75 7.18 -0.76 -20.15
N LYS A 76 7.62 -1.42 -21.19
CA LYS A 76 8.63 -2.51 -21.09
C LYS A 76 9.95 -2.01 -20.50
N GLU A 77 10.37 -0.80 -20.88
CA GLU A 77 11.60 -0.17 -20.41
C GLU A 77 11.55 0.14 -18.92
N ASP A 78 10.42 0.63 -18.43
CA ASP A 78 10.24 0.89 -17.01
C ASP A 78 10.19 -0.41 -16.20
N TRP A 79 9.51 -1.43 -16.69
CA TRP A 79 9.52 -2.76 -16.09
C TRP A 79 10.90 -3.38 -16.05
N LYS A 80 11.66 -3.27 -17.15
CA LYS A 80 13.04 -3.76 -17.17
C LYS A 80 13.90 -3.11 -16.09
N ARG A 81 13.79 -1.78 -15.91
CA ARG A 81 14.51 -1.05 -14.84
C ARG A 81 14.06 -1.51 -13.45
N TYR A 82 12.76 -1.70 -13.26
CA TYR A 82 12.20 -2.17 -11.98
C TYR A 82 12.70 -3.59 -11.65
N ILE A 83 12.60 -4.53 -12.59
CA ILE A 83 13.02 -5.93 -12.42
C ILE A 83 14.53 -6.02 -12.16
N THR A 84 15.35 -5.23 -12.87
CA THR A 84 16.80 -5.16 -12.61
C THR A 84 17.09 -4.78 -11.16
N ARG A 85 16.38 -3.79 -10.61
CA ARG A 85 16.54 -3.41 -9.19
C ARG A 85 16.12 -4.53 -8.24
N MET A 86 15.04 -5.25 -8.54
CA MET A 86 14.61 -6.40 -7.72
C MET A 86 15.64 -7.53 -7.78
N HIS A 87 16.16 -7.85 -8.95
CA HIS A 87 17.22 -8.84 -9.10
C HIS A 87 18.49 -8.49 -8.27
N LEU A 88 18.88 -7.22 -8.25
CA LEU A 88 20.00 -6.78 -7.41
C LEU A 88 19.68 -6.92 -5.90
N LYS A 89 18.47 -6.65 -5.49
CA LYS A 89 18.06 -6.79 -4.07
C LYS A 89 18.08 -8.23 -3.60
N THR A 90 17.72 -9.21 -4.43
CA THR A 90 17.77 -10.62 -4.02
C THR A 90 19.18 -11.10 -3.70
N LYS A 91 20.22 -10.46 -4.27
CA LYS A 91 21.61 -10.79 -3.93
C LYS A 91 22.00 -10.46 -2.49
N THR A 92 21.26 -9.56 -1.83
CA THR A 92 21.49 -9.11 -0.47
C THR A 92 20.40 -9.53 0.51
N THR A 93 19.36 -10.21 0.03
CA THR A 93 18.22 -10.65 0.84
C THR A 93 18.31 -12.18 1.02
N PRO A 94 18.53 -12.67 2.25
CA PRO A 94 18.60 -14.12 2.50
C PRO A 94 17.35 -14.87 2.04
N ASN A 95 17.51 -16.10 1.60
CA ASN A 95 16.43 -17.00 1.20
C ASN A 95 15.55 -16.49 0.04
N THR A 96 16.07 -15.59 -0.78
CA THR A 96 15.38 -15.15 -2.00
C THR A 96 16.19 -15.54 -3.24
N SER A 97 15.48 -15.93 -4.30
CA SER A 97 16.08 -16.27 -5.58
C SER A 97 15.36 -15.58 -6.72
N PHE A 98 16.14 -15.14 -7.71
CA PHE A 98 15.60 -14.44 -8.88
C PHE A 98 16.56 -14.69 -10.06
N SER A 99 16.29 -15.73 -10.84
CA SER A 99 17.10 -16.08 -11.99
C SER A 99 16.96 -15.08 -13.14
N LYS A 100 17.88 -15.12 -14.11
CA LYS A 100 17.76 -14.32 -15.34
C LYS A 100 16.57 -14.76 -16.18
N GLU A 101 16.26 -16.06 -16.16
CA GLU A 101 15.10 -16.62 -16.87
C GLU A 101 13.80 -16.14 -16.22
N ASP A 102 13.68 -16.23 -14.87
CA ASP A 102 12.52 -15.67 -14.17
C ASP A 102 12.35 -14.19 -14.52
N ALA A 103 13.46 -13.42 -14.56
CA ALA A 103 13.41 -12.00 -14.90
C ALA A 103 12.81 -11.75 -16.29
N ARG A 104 13.14 -12.60 -17.27
CA ARG A 104 12.61 -12.51 -18.63
C ARG A 104 11.10 -12.80 -18.64
N LEU A 105 10.68 -13.93 -18.05
CA LEU A 105 9.28 -14.34 -18.01
C LEU A 105 8.41 -13.30 -17.25
N ILE A 106 8.92 -12.79 -16.14
CA ILE A 106 8.24 -11.74 -15.35
C ILE A 106 8.13 -10.43 -16.16
N LEU A 107 9.17 -10.06 -16.91
CA LEU A 107 9.14 -8.88 -17.77
C LEU A 107 8.07 -9.01 -18.85
N ASP A 108 7.99 -10.17 -19.50
CA ASP A 108 7.03 -10.43 -20.56
C ASP A 108 5.60 -10.40 -20.02
N PHE A 109 5.34 -11.08 -18.89
CA PHE A 109 4.04 -11.02 -18.19
C PHE A 109 3.65 -9.60 -17.81
N LEU A 110 4.50 -8.87 -17.07
CA LEU A 110 4.18 -7.53 -16.58
C LEU A 110 3.97 -6.52 -17.69
N THR A 111 4.69 -6.68 -18.82
CA THR A 111 4.48 -5.85 -20.00
C THR A 111 3.13 -6.14 -20.65
N TYR A 112 2.78 -7.41 -20.81
CA TYR A 112 1.48 -7.83 -21.36
C TYR A 112 0.32 -7.37 -20.48
N ASP A 113 0.34 -7.71 -19.19
CA ASP A 113 -0.66 -7.33 -18.21
C ASP A 113 -0.87 -5.80 -18.15
N SER A 114 0.22 -5.04 -18.14
CA SER A 114 0.15 -3.58 -18.13
C SER A 114 -0.49 -3.03 -19.39
N ASN A 115 -0.23 -3.63 -20.57
CA ASN A 115 -0.90 -3.21 -21.79
C ASN A 115 -2.42 -3.43 -21.71
N ILE A 116 -2.87 -4.57 -21.18
CA ILE A 116 -4.31 -4.85 -21.01
C ILE A 116 -4.94 -3.92 -19.98
N ARG A 117 -4.42 -3.89 -18.75
CA ARG A 117 -5.09 -3.22 -17.63
C ARG A 117 -4.78 -1.73 -17.54
N LYS A 118 -3.55 -1.30 -17.88
CA LYS A 118 -3.10 0.08 -17.63
C LYS A 118 -3.08 0.95 -18.88
N VAL A 119 -2.96 0.36 -20.08
CA VAL A 119 -2.98 1.10 -21.35
C VAL A 119 -4.37 1.04 -21.96
N LYS A 120 -4.86 -0.17 -22.29
CA LYS A 120 -6.21 -0.34 -22.88
C LYS A 120 -7.31 -0.06 -21.87
N GLY A 121 -7.17 -0.55 -20.63
CA GLY A 121 -8.09 -0.32 -19.51
C GLY A 121 -7.76 0.94 -18.68
N LYS A 122 -7.11 1.95 -19.27
CA LYS A 122 -6.59 3.13 -18.57
C LYS A 122 -7.62 3.83 -17.69
N LYS A 123 -8.85 3.98 -18.16
CA LYS A 123 -9.91 4.66 -17.42
C LYS A 123 -10.18 4.00 -16.07
N ASP A 124 -10.34 2.68 -16.06
CA ASP A 124 -10.64 1.93 -14.85
C ASP A 124 -9.43 1.84 -13.93
N PHE A 125 -8.23 1.72 -14.51
CA PHE A 125 -6.98 1.73 -13.76
C PHE A 125 -6.74 3.08 -13.06
N ASP A 126 -6.99 4.19 -13.76
CA ASP A 126 -6.85 5.54 -13.18
C ASP A 126 -7.88 5.78 -12.08
N ALA A 127 -9.14 5.39 -12.27
CA ALA A 127 -10.18 5.49 -11.25
C ALA A 127 -9.75 4.70 -9.98
N LYS A 128 -9.28 3.47 -10.16
CA LYS A 128 -8.77 2.67 -9.05
C LYS A 128 -7.55 3.28 -8.36
N THR A 129 -6.66 3.89 -9.13
CA THR A 129 -5.50 4.60 -8.60
C THR A 129 -5.90 5.77 -7.70
N VAL A 130 -6.95 6.52 -8.07
CA VAL A 130 -7.48 7.62 -7.23
C VAL A 130 -8.04 7.07 -5.91
N GLU A 131 -8.83 5.99 -5.96
CA GLU A 131 -9.34 5.33 -4.75
C GLU A 131 -8.20 4.87 -3.82
N LEU A 132 -7.17 4.22 -4.37
CA LEU A 132 -6.02 3.73 -3.60
C LEU A 132 -5.21 4.87 -2.97
N LYS A 133 -5.06 6.01 -3.65
CA LYS A 133 -4.41 7.19 -3.09
C LYS A 133 -5.23 7.76 -1.93
N SER A 134 -6.54 7.93 -2.11
CA SER A 134 -7.42 8.38 -1.03
C SER A 134 -7.41 7.43 0.18
N LEU A 135 -7.42 6.12 -0.06
CA LEU A 135 -7.28 5.12 1.01
C LEU A 135 -5.93 5.27 1.73
N PHE A 136 -4.85 5.46 0.99
CA PHE A 136 -3.51 5.61 1.56
C PHE A 136 -3.38 6.86 2.44
N ASP A 137 -3.99 7.97 2.05
CA ASP A 137 -4.01 9.19 2.87
C ASP A 137 -4.69 8.94 4.22
N ARG A 138 -5.81 8.19 4.23
CA ARG A 138 -6.48 7.79 5.48
C ARG A 138 -5.62 6.85 6.33
N VAL A 139 -4.92 5.89 5.69
CA VAL A 139 -3.96 5.01 6.37
C VAL A 139 -2.83 5.81 7.02
N LEU A 140 -2.29 6.82 6.34
CA LEU A 140 -1.24 7.69 6.87
C LEU A 140 -1.74 8.50 8.07
N ALA A 141 -2.94 9.07 7.98
CA ALA A 141 -3.56 9.79 9.08
C ALA A 141 -3.72 8.91 10.33
N GLU A 142 -4.20 7.68 10.14
CA GLU A 142 -4.36 6.71 11.24
C GLU A 142 -3.03 6.30 11.87
N ARG A 143 -1.99 6.11 11.06
CA ARG A 143 -0.62 5.85 11.59
C ARG A 143 -0.13 6.99 12.46
N THR A 144 -0.30 8.22 11.98
CA THR A 144 0.10 9.41 12.72
C THR A 144 -0.66 9.50 14.05
N ARG A 145 -1.96 9.26 14.04
CA ARG A 145 -2.78 9.22 15.24
C ARG A 145 -2.26 8.19 16.24
N ARG A 146 -2.07 6.93 15.80
CA ARG A 146 -1.55 5.85 16.65
C ARG A 146 -0.15 6.14 17.19
N GLN A 147 0.71 6.78 16.39
CA GLN A 147 2.04 7.18 16.84
C GLN A 147 1.96 8.23 17.94
N ASN A 148 1.17 9.28 17.73
CA ASN A 148 0.97 10.34 18.71
C ASN A 148 0.42 9.81 20.05
N GLU A 149 -0.55 8.89 20.01
CA GLU A 149 -1.09 8.24 21.22
C GLU A 149 -0.01 7.43 21.97
N ARG A 150 0.83 6.71 21.23
CA ARG A 150 1.96 5.97 21.84
C ARG A 150 2.95 6.89 22.50
N ASP A 151 3.30 7.98 21.83
CA ASP A 151 4.28 8.94 22.34
C ASP A 151 3.74 9.68 23.58
N GLN A 152 2.47 10.06 23.58
CA GLN A 152 1.80 10.63 24.77
C GLN A 152 1.79 9.65 25.95
N LYS A 153 1.53 8.36 25.71
CA LYS A 153 1.60 7.33 26.76
C LYS A 153 3.01 7.17 27.30
N LYS A 154 4.05 7.21 26.45
CA LYS A 154 5.46 7.17 26.88
C LYS A 154 5.84 8.37 27.75
N VAL A 155 5.43 9.58 27.34
CA VAL A 155 5.67 10.81 28.13
C VAL A 155 5.01 10.72 29.50
N LYS A 156 3.74 10.25 29.57
CA LYS A 156 3.04 10.09 30.86
C LYS A 156 3.65 9.00 31.75
N ALA A 157 4.27 7.98 31.17
CA ALA A 157 4.93 6.87 31.90
C ALA A 157 6.38 7.16 32.27
N ALA A 158 6.98 8.22 31.73
CA ALA A 158 8.36 8.59 32.09
C ALA A 158 8.40 9.05 33.56
N PRO A 159 9.34 8.53 34.38
CA PRO A 159 9.54 9.05 35.72
C PRO A 159 9.83 10.55 35.67
N MET A 160 9.19 11.32 36.55
CA MET A 160 9.54 12.73 36.70
C MET A 160 11.05 12.81 37.02
N PRO A 161 11.81 13.71 36.36
CA PRO A 161 13.18 13.94 36.77
C PRO A 161 13.15 14.24 38.27
N GLY A 162 13.75 13.36 39.05
CA GLY A 162 13.82 13.56 40.49
C GLY A 162 14.49 14.89 40.76
N THR A 163 13.82 15.77 41.47
CA THR A 163 14.48 16.88 42.15
C THR A 163 15.41 16.26 43.18
N GLY A 164 16.62 15.90 42.74
CA GLY A 164 17.68 15.40 43.61
C GLY A 164 18.17 16.53 44.49
N VAL A 165 17.37 16.93 45.47
CA VAL A 165 17.89 17.65 46.64
C VAL A 165 18.33 16.56 47.61
N THR A 166 19.59 16.18 47.50
CA THR A 166 20.26 15.44 48.56
C THR A 166 20.38 16.41 49.78
N PRO A 167 19.82 16.09 50.95
CA PRO A 167 20.15 16.85 52.13
C PRO A 167 21.62 16.61 52.42
N GLN A 168 22.43 17.64 52.35
CA GLN A 168 23.80 17.58 52.94
C GLN A 168 23.73 17.55 54.44
N PRO A 169 24.57 16.76 55.13
CA PRO A 169 24.62 16.65 56.59
C PRO A 169 25.06 17.93 57.28
#